data_d42a80ee819c42e398672ec985ba19f6
#
_entry.id   d42a80ee819c42e398672ec985ba19f6
#
_cell.length_a   1.000
_cell.length_b   1.000
_cell.length_c   1.000
_cell.angle_alpha   90.00
_cell.angle_beta   90.00
_cell.angle_gamma   90.00
#
_symmetry.space_group_name_H-M   'P 1'
#
loop_
_entity.id
_entity.type
_entity.pdbx_description
1 polymer ?
#
loop_
_entity_poly.entity_id
_entity_poly.type
_entity_poly.pdbx_seq_one_letter_code
_entity_poly.pdbx_strand_id
1 'polypeptide(L)'
;MFLVLLQYQSLEQVDHLLTDHYENPDGPFAQGLVRIAGRLKPRTGGLMILDGDPKSVQLAVASDPLLKSGAATATLTEFQPTWPRSR
;
A
#
# COMPACT_ATOMS: atom_id res chain seq x y z
N MET A 1 -11.91 -2.12 -6.16
CA MET A 1 -10.46 -1.93 -6.02
C MET A 1 -10.15 -0.76 -5.10
N PHE A 2 -8.93 -0.71 -4.62
CA PHE A 2 -8.51 0.31 -3.66
C PHE A 2 -7.22 0.94 -4.09
N LEU A 3 -7.17 2.27 -4.03
CA LEU A 3 -5.95 3.04 -4.24
C LEU A 3 -5.37 3.36 -2.87
N VAL A 4 -4.13 2.94 -2.64
CA VAL A 4 -3.37 3.29 -1.45
C VAL A 4 -2.25 4.23 -1.85
N LEU A 5 -2.23 5.40 -1.27
CA LEU A 5 -1.12 6.33 -1.41
C LEU A 5 -0.37 6.41 -0.09
N LEU A 6 0.89 6.05 -0.12
CA LEU A 6 1.80 6.21 1.01
C LEU A 6 2.52 7.54 0.86
N GLN A 7 2.54 8.32 1.92
CA GLN A 7 3.32 9.55 1.99
C GLN A 7 4.44 9.36 3.01
N TYR A 8 5.69 9.46 2.56
CA TYR A 8 6.84 9.24 3.42
C TYR A 8 7.04 10.42 4.36
N GLN A 9 7.26 10.12 5.64
CA GLN A 9 7.61 11.11 6.65
C GLN A 9 9.11 11.11 6.91
N SER A 10 9.76 9.96 6.75
CA SER A 10 11.19 9.80 6.93
C SER A 10 11.70 8.77 5.93
N LEU A 11 12.39 9.23 4.90
CA LEU A 11 12.95 8.34 3.88
C LEU A 11 13.96 7.36 4.47
N GLU A 12 14.74 7.80 5.44
CA GLU A 12 15.69 6.94 6.12
C GLU A 12 14.98 5.78 6.84
N GLN A 13 13.92 6.06 7.58
CA GLN A 13 13.15 5.01 8.24
C GLN A 13 12.46 4.10 7.25
N VAL A 14 11.94 4.66 6.15
CA VAL A 14 11.33 3.86 5.08
C VAL A 14 12.35 2.86 4.54
N ASP A 15 13.57 3.30 4.25
CA ASP A 15 14.60 2.42 3.72
C ASP A 15 14.97 1.31 4.70
N HIS A 16 15.02 1.59 5.99
CA HIS A 16 15.27 0.58 7.01
C HIS A 16 14.15 -0.45 7.12
N LEU A 17 12.92 -0.06 6.83
CA LEU A 17 11.74 -0.93 7.00
C LEU A 17 11.22 -1.51 5.69
N LEU A 18 11.90 -1.25 4.56
CA LEU A 18 11.38 -1.61 3.25
C LEU A 18 11.20 -3.12 3.09
N THR A 19 12.17 -3.91 3.56
CA THR A 19 12.06 -5.37 3.54
C THR A 19 10.87 -5.84 4.38
N ASP A 20 10.72 -5.31 5.59
CA ASP A 20 9.60 -5.66 6.46
C ASP A 20 8.26 -5.27 5.84
N HIS A 21 8.22 -4.14 5.14
CA HIS A 21 7.04 -3.70 4.41
C HIS A 21 6.59 -4.73 3.38
N TYR A 22 7.53 -5.23 2.54
CA TYR A 22 7.22 -6.21 1.51
C TYR A 22 6.96 -7.61 2.06
N GLU A 23 7.69 -8.01 3.12
CA GLU A 23 7.65 -9.37 3.67
C GLU A 23 6.63 -9.53 4.81
N ASN A 24 5.94 -8.47 5.19
CA ASN A 24 4.93 -8.52 6.24
C ASN A 24 3.88 -9.59 5.92
N PRO A 25 3.77 -10.66 6.74
CA PRO A 25 2.85 -11.77 6.44
C PRO A 25 1.38 -11.34 6.45
N ASP A 26 1.04 -10.28 7.17
CA ASP A 26 -0.32 -9.75 7.22
C ASP A 26 -0.55 -8.64 6.20
N GLY A 27 0.49 -8.27 5.45
CA GLY A 27 0.44 -7.16 4.51
C GLY A 27 -0.15 -7.54 3.16
N PRO A 28 -0.39 -6.53 2.32
CA PRO A 28 -1.09 -6.74 1.05
C PRO A 28 -0.30 -7.59 0.05
N PHE A 29 1.03 -7.57 0.10
CA PHE A 29 1.84 -8.39 -0.80
C PHE A 29 1.70 -9.87 -0.46
N ALA A 30 1.87 -10.22 0.82
CA ALA A 30 1.76 -11.61 1.27
C ALA A 30 0.33 -12.14 1.14
N GLN A 31 -0.67 -11.29 1.30
CA GLN A 31 -2.08 -11.66 1.19
C GLN A 31 -2.57 -11.74 -0.26
N GLY A 32 -1.71 -11.43 -1.23
CA GLY A 32 -2.06 -11.55 -2.64
C GLY A 32 -3.03 -10.48 -3.14
N LEU A 33 -3.09 -9.33 -2.46
CA LEU A 33 -4.04 -8.27 -2.80
C LEU A 33 -3.50 -7.27 -3.82
N VAL A 34 -2.16 -7.24 -4.03
CA VAL A 34 -1.54 -6.20 -4.85
C VAL A 34 -1.68 -6.52 -6.33
N ARG A 35 -2.27 -5.59 -7.08
CA ARG A 35 -2.35 -5.65 -8.55
C ARG A 35 -1.17 -4.94 -9.18
N ILE A 36 -0.84 -3.76 -8.67
CA ILE A 36 0.31 -2.98 -9.11
C ILE A 36 0.80 -2.14 -7.95
N ALA A 37 2.09 -1.94 -7.86
CA ALA A 37 2.68 -1.09 -6.85
C ALA A 37 3.92 -0.42 -7.42
N GLY A 38 4.24 0.74 -6.88
CA GLY A 38 5.41 1.47 -7.31
C GLY A 38 5.68 2.66 -6.40
N ARG A 39 6.83 3.29 -6.63
CA ARG A 39 7.20 4.50 -5.91
C ARG A 39 6.93 5.73 -6.76
N LEU A 40 6.57 6.81 -6.08
CA LEU A 40 6.37 8.08 -6.77
C LEU A 40 7.71 8.65 -7.23
N LYS A 41 7.66 9.46 -8.27
CA LYS A 41 8.81 10.20 -8.80
C LYS A 41 8.51 11.69 -8.69
N PRO A 42 9.22 12.45 -7.86
CA PRO A 42 10.30 12.04 -6.97
C PRO A 42 9.82 11.12 -5.85
N ARG A 43 10.75 10.47 -5.17
CA ARG A 43 10.47 9.42 -4.19
C ARG A 43 9.95 9.99 -2.87
N THR A 44 8.74 10.52 -2.90
CA THR A 44 8.05 11.10 -1.74
C THR A 44 7.04 10.15 -1.13
N GLY A 45 6.80 9.02 -1.78
CA GLY A 45 5.81 8.05 -1.34
C GLY A 45 5.72 6.88 -2.30
N GLY A 46 4.68 6.10 -2.12
CA GLY A 46 4.39 4.95 -2.96
C GLY A 46 2.90 4.86 -3.26
N LEU A 47 2.60 4.04 -4.27
CA LEU A 47 1.24 3.79 -4.71
C LEU A 47 1.03 2.29 -4.79
N MET A 48 -0.12 1.82 -4.32
CA MET A 48 -0.56 0.45 -4.52
C MET A 48 -2.00 0.45 -5.01
N ILE A 49 -2.29 -0.42 -5.96
CA ILE A 49 -3.67 -0.76 -6.31
C ILE A 49 -3.93 -2.15 -5.76
N LEU A 50 -4.93 -2.26 -4.89
CA LEU A 50 -5.28 -3.49 -4.21
C LEU A 50 -6.65 -3.97 -4.66
N ASP A 51 -6.78 -5.29 -4.73
CA ASP A 51 -8.04 -5.96 -5.06
C ASP A 51 -8.37 -6.95 -3.96
N GLY A 52 -9.50 -6.76 -3.31
CA GLY A 52 -9.95 -7.60 -2.21
C GLY A 52 -11.18 -6.98 -1.56
N ASP A 53 -11.74 -7.68 -0.57
CA ASP A 53 -12.85 -7.11 0.17
C ASP A 53 -12.37 -5.96 1.07
N PRO A 54 -13.26 -5.00 1.40
CA PRO A 54 -12.85 -3.81 2.13
C PRO A 54 -12.18 -4.10 3.47
N LYS A 55 -12.69 -5.08 4.21
CA LYS A 55 -12.15 -5.40 5.53
C LYS A 55 -10.74 -5.98 5.45
N SER A 56 -10.53 -6.92 4.52
CA SER A 56 -9.21 -7.54 4.31
C SER A 56 -8.18 -6.50 3.87
N VAL A 57 -8.57 -5.60 2.97
CA VAL A 57 -7.70 -4.52 2.50
C VAL A 57 -7.33 -3.57 3.64
N GLN A 58 -8.31 -3.16 4.44
CA GLN A 58 -8.06 -2.25 5.57
C GLN A 58 -7.11 -2.87 6.59
N LEU A 59 -7.31 -4.14 6.93
CA LEU A 59 -6.45 -4.83 7.88
C LEU A 59 -5.03 -4.99 7.35
N ALA A 60 -4.88 -5.35 6.07
CA ALA A 60 -3.58 -5.53 5.46
C ALA A 60 -2.80 -4.22 5.42
N VAL A 61 -3.44 -3.13 5.02
CA VAL A 61 -2.80 -1.81 4.97
C VAL A 61 -2.41 -1.35 6.39
N ALA A 62 -3.30 -1.51 7.36
CA ALA A 62 -3.05 -1.09 8.74
C ALA A 62 -1.91 -1.86 9.40
N SER A 63 -1.59 -3.07 8.92
CA SER A 63 -0.51 -3.90 9.47
C SER A 63 0.89 -3.46 9.04
N ASP A 64 0.99 -2.50 8.12
CA ASP A 64 2.27 -2.11 7.51
C ASP A 64 3.23 -1.51 8.54
N PRO A 65 4.46 -2.05 8.65
CA PRO A 65 5.47 -1.48 9.53
C PRO A 65 5.77 -0.01 9.25
N LEU A 66 5.66 0.44 8.01
CA LEU A 66 5.85 1.85 7.66
C LEU A 66 4.83 2.75 8.37
N LEU A 67 3.59 2.28 8.49
CA LEU A 67 2.52 3.03 9.16
C LEU A 67 2.67 2.95 10.67
N LYS A 68 2.94 1.76 11.19
CA LYS A 68 3.06 1.52 12.64
C LYS A 68 4.22 2.31 13.25
N SER A 69 5.31 2.49 12.51
CA SER A 69 6.48 3.23 12.97
C SER A 69 6.36 4.74 12.79
N GLY A 70 5.37 5.21 12.04
CA GLY A 70 5.27 6.61 11.66
C GLY A 70 6.19 7.02 10.52
N ALA A 71 6.88 6.06 9.88
CA ALA A 71 7.74 6.36 8.73
C ALA A 71 6.94 6.85 7.53
N ALA A 72 5.68 6.45 7.42
CA ALA A 72 4.77 6.88 6.37
C ALA A 72 3.35 6.99 6.90
N THR A 73 2.54 7.78 6.21
CA THR A 73 1.09 7.80 6.36
C THR A 73 0.46 7.25 5.10
N ALA A 74 -0.80 6.82 5.18
CA ALA A 74 -1.50 6.26 4.03
C ALA A 74 -2.88 6.89 3.89
N THR A 75 -3.31 7.06 2.65
CA THR A 75 -4.72 7.26 2.32
C THR A 75 -5.21 6.03 1.58
N LEU A 76 -6.44 5.62 1.86
CA LEU A 76 -7.06 4.45 1.27
C LEU A 76 -8.37 4.90 0.64
N THR A 77 -8.50 4.74 -0.68
CA THR A 77 -9.68 5.15 -1.41
C THR A 77 -10.22 3.99 -2.22
N GLU A 78 -11.46 3.62 -2.00
CA GLU A 78 -12.12 2.63 -2.84
C GLU A 78 -12.54 3.27 -4.16
N PHE A 79 -12.38 2.53 -5.26
CA PHE A 79 -12.83 2.99 -6.56
C PHE A 79 -13.32 1.82 -7.40
N GLN A 80 -14.18 2.14 -8.35
CA GLN A 80 -14.67 1.17 -9.32
C GLN A 80 -13.92 1.39 -10.63
N PRO A 81 -13.13 0.40 -11.10
CA PRO A 81 -12.45 0.54 -12.39
C PRO A 81 -13.47 0.67 -13.52
N THR A 82 -13.22 1.63 -14.39
CA THR A 82 -14.06 1.85 -15.58
C THR A 82 -13.29 1.62 -16.88
N TRP A 83 -12.00 1.42 -16.77
CA TRP A 83 -11.13 1.09 -17.90
C TRP A 83 -10.02 0.14 -17.44
N PRO A 84 -9.66 -0.90 -18.19
CA PRO A 84 -10.33 -1.31 -19.43
C PRO A 84 -11.78 -1.69 -19.16
N ARG A 85 -12.60 -1.59 -20.19
CA ARG A 85 -14.00 -1.97 -20.07
C ARG A 85 -14.09 -3.45 -19.72
N SER A 86 -14.91 -3.74 -18.70
CA SER A 86 -15.29 -5.11 -18.38
C SER A 86 -16.72 -5.37 -18.87
N ARG A 87 -17.03 -6.63 -19.06
CA ARG A 87 -18.35 -7.07 -19.50
C ARG A 87 -19.22 -7.43 -18.33
#